data_99fe6c337da28099929cbae5d4214cff
#
_entry.id   99fe6c337da28099929cbae5d4214cff
#
_cell.length_a   1.000
_cell.length_b   1.000
_cell.length_c   1.000
_cell.angle_alpha   90.00
_cell.angle_beta   90.00
_cell.angle_gamma   90.00
#
_symmetry.space_group_name_H-M   'P 1'
#
loop_
_entity.id
_entity.type
_entity.pdbx_description
1 polymer ?
#
loop_
_entity_poly.entity_id
_entity_poly.type
_entity_poly.pdbx_seq_one_letter_code
_entity_poly.pdbx_strand_id
1 'polypeptide(L)'
;MKGTAEPLPINLGETFTRSLRYTREQITEFALLSGDSNPLHSSALAAQRAHFGEIIASGQQTTAQMMGLVASHFSRSDDGIVREMLCLNFNFAFKRPVFAEQEIRLSWEVGSTEWNSRLSGWVGLVDGSARVGGKVCVVGRGTVLVKRIAPASN
;
A
#
# COMPACT_ATOMS: atom_id res chain seq x y z
N MET A 1 37.28 -14.27 12.33
CA MET A 1 36.27 -13.17 12.44
C MET A 1 35.08 -13.52 11.55
N LYS A 2 33.92 -13.78 12.15
CA LYS A 2 32.67 -13.93 11.37
C LYS A 2 32.31 -12.53 10.90
N GLY A 3 32.50 -12.23 9.61
CA GLY A 3 31.97 -11.02 9.01
C GLY A 3 30.45 -11.04 9.24
N THR A 4 29.92 -10.11 10.00
CA THR A 4 28.48 -9.89 10.12
C THR A 4 28.00 -9.54 8.71
N ALA A 5 27.20 -10.43 8.11
CA ALA A 5 26.59 -10.16 6.82
C ALA A 5 25.84 -8.82 6.93
N GLU A 6 26.08 -7.93 5.97
CA GLU A 6 25.35 -6.65 5.96
C GLU A 6 23.84 -6.90 5.92
N PRO A 7 23.05 -6.14 6.70
CA PRO A 7 21.61 -6.33 6.72
C PRO A 7 21.00 -6.04 5.34
N LEU A 8 20.07 -6.88 4.92
CA LEU A 8 19.39 -6.75 3.63
C LEU A 8 18.41 -5.56 3.65
N PRO A 9 18.23 -4.87 2.51
CA PRO A 9 17.30 -3.74 2.44
C PRO A 9 15.81 -4.18 2.45
N ILE A 10 15.56 -5.46 2.19
CA ILE A 10 14.25 -6.13 2.26
C ILE A 10 14.46 -7.55 2.76
N ASN A 11 13.60 -8.02 3.67
CA ASN A 11 13.73 -9.34 4.29
C ASN A 11 12.47 -10.17 4.10
N LEU A 12 12.65 -11.47 3.87
CA LEU A 12 11.56 -12.44 3.85
C LEU A 12 10.81 -12.42 5.20
N GLY A 13 9.48 -12.42 5.15
CA GLY A 13 8.63 -12.42 6.34
C GLY A 13 8.49 -11.05 7.03
N GLU A 14 9.14 -10.01 6.51
CA GLU A 14 9.00 -8.64 7.01
C GLU A 14 7.55 -8.17 6.86
N THR A 15 6.97 -7.64 7.94
CA THR A 15 5.58 -7.16 7.98
C THR A 15 5.53 -5.69 8.36
N PHE A 16 4.58 -4.96 7.80
CA PHE A 16 4.35 -3.56 8.13
C PHE A 16 2.88 -3.19 7.95
N THR A 17 2.42 -2.27 8.78
CA THR A 17 0.99 -1.93 8.89
C THR A 17 0.79 -0.43 9.05
N ARG A 18 -0.40 0.03 8.69
CA ARG A 18 -0.88 1.39 8.95
C ARG A 18 -2.39 1.35 9.19
N SER A 19 -2.88 2.13 10.14
CA SER A 19 -4.31 2.40 10.28
C SER A 19 -4.63 3.80 9.78
N LEU A 20 -5.77 3.96 9.13
CA LEU A 20 -6.25 5.23 8.62
C LEU A 20 -7.78 5.27 8.56
N ARG A 21 -8.32 6.44 8.27
CA ARG A 21 -9.74 6.69 8.13
C ARG A 21 -9.94 7.74 7.04
N TYR A 22 -10.95 7.57 6.18
CA TYR A 22 -11.33 8.58 5.20
C TYR A 22 -12.53 9.37 5.70
N THR A 23 -12.43 10.69 5.67
CA THR A 23 -13.59 11.54 5.77
C THR A 23 -14.38 11.55 4.44
N ARG A 24 -15.63 12.00 4.46
CA ARG A 24 -16.43 12.16 3.23
C ARG A 24 -15.75 13.11 2.24
N GLU A 25 -15.18 14.19 2.76
CA GLU A 25 -14.45 15.20 1.98
C GLU A 25 -13.24 14.56 1.26
N GLN A 26 -12.44 13.78 1.98
CA GLN A 26 -11.27 13.10 1.41
C GLN A 26 -11.66 12.11 0.31
N ILE A 27 -12.77 11.39 0.47
CA ILE A 27 -13.29 10.48 -0.56
C ILE A 27 -13.66 11.27 -1.82
N THR A 28 -14.40 12.35 -1.66
CA THR A 28 -14.83 13.21 -2.78
C THR A 28 -13.65 13.88 -3.46
N GLU A 29 -12.70 14.42 -2.69
CA GLU A 29 -11.48 15.05 -3.22
C GLU A 29 -10.63 14.07 -4.01
N PHE A 30 -10.47 12.84 -3.51
CA PHE A 30 -9.71 11.82 -4.23
C PHE A 30 -10.41 11.41 -5.53
N ALA A 31 -11.73 11.28 -5.53
CA ALA A 31 -12.51 10.99 -6.74
C ALA A 31 -12.30 12.08 -7.81
N LEU A 32 -12.36 13.36 -7.41
CA LEU A 32 -12.08 14.48 -8.30
C LEU A 32 -10.65 14.43 -8.83
N LEU A 33 -9.66 14.21 -7.97
CA LEU A 33 -8.24 14.16 -8.34
C LEU A 33 -7.94 13.03 -9.33
N SER A 34 -8.59 11.88 -9.15
CA SER A 34 -8.41 10.70 -10.00
C SER A 34 -9.26 10.73 -11.29
N GLY A 35 -10.14 11.72 -11.44
CA GLY A 35 -11.08 11.81 -12.57
C GLY A 35 -12.22 10.79 -12.48
N ASP A 36 -12.47 10.24 -11.29
CA ASP A 36 -13.55 9.28 -11.02
C ASP A 36 -14.86 10.03 -10.74
N SER A 37 -15.74 10.09 -11.72
CA SER A 37 -17.03 10.76 -11.62
C SER A 37 -18.17 9.86 -11.11
N ASN A 38 -17.86 8.66 -10.62
CA ASN A 38 -18.86 7.76 -10.06
C ASN A 38 -19.55 8.43 -8.84
N PRO A 39 -20.87 8.66 -8.90
CA PRO A 39 -21.56 9.39 -7.84
C PRO A 39 -21.60 8.68 -6.48
N LEU A 40 -21.23 7.40 -6.40
CA LEU A 40 -21.11 6.67 -5.12
C LEU A 40 -20.03 7.26 -4.20
N HIS A 41 -19.09 8.04 -4.75
CA HIS A 41 -18.01 8.68 -4.00
C HIS A 41 -18.31 10.13 -3.59
N SER A 42 -19.47 10.68 -3.97
CA SER A 42 -19.77 12.09 -3.73
C SER A 42 -21.22 12.38 -3.38
N SER A 43 -22.16 11.49 -3.69
CA SER A 43 -23.59 11.71 -3.53
C SER A 43 -24.21 10.74 -2.53
N ALA A 44 -24.67 11.25 -1.39
CA ALA A 44 -25.41 10.47 -0.41
C ALA A 44 -26.69 9.86 -1.01
N LEU A 45 -27.36 10.58 -1.92
CA LEU A 45 -28.55 10.08 -2.60
C LEU A 45 -28.22 8.89 -3.52
N ALA A 46 -27.11 8.96 -4.25
CA ALA A 46 -26.66 7.84 -5.08
C ALA A 46 -26.29 6.62 -4.23
N ALA A 47 -25.63 6.83 -3.08
CA ALA A 47 -25.28 5.78 -2.13
C ALA A 47 -26.54 5.11 -1.55
N GLN A 48 -27.57 5.86 -1.21
CA GLN A 48 -28.85 5.33 -0.76
C GLN A 48 -29.56 4.52 -1.84
N ARG A 49 -29.60 5.01 -3.09
CA ARG A 49 -30.23 4.30 -4.22
C ARG A 49 -29.50 3.00 -4.55
N ALA A 50 -28.18 2.95 -4.36
CA ALA A 50 -27.36 1.76 -4.54
C ALA A 50 -27.38 0.82 -3.31
N HIS A 51 -28.19 1.11 -2.28
CA HIS A 51 -28.31 0.35 -1.04
C HIS A 51 -27.05 0.29 -0.17
N PHE A 52 -26.09 1.19 -0.36
CA PHE A 52 -24.91 1.30 0.51
C PHE A 52 -25.18 2.10 1.79
N GLY A 53 -26.11 3.06 1.74
CA GLY A 53 -26.51 3.90 2.88
C GLY A 53 -25.51 5.01 3.23
N GLU A 54 -24.28 4.97 2.74
CA GLU A 54 -23.21 5.94 2.98
C GLU A 54 -22.30 6.03 1.74
N ILE A 55 -21.63 7.15 1.61
CA ILE A 55 -20.57 7.33 0.61
C ILE A 55 -19.46 6.30 0.82
N ILE A 56 -19.05 5.69 -0.26
CA ILE A 56 -17.93 4.72 -0.28
C ILE A 56 -16.69 5.31 -0.92
N ALA A 57 -15.52 4.92 -0.41
CA ALA A 57 -14.24 5.24 -1.02
C ALA A 57 -14.12 4.52 -2.37
N SER A 58 -13.49 5.17 -3.35
CA SER A 58 -13.09 4.48 -4.56
C SER A 58 -12.05 3.39 -4.25
N GLY A 59 -12.09 2.30 -4.99
CA GLY A 59 -11.07 1.26 -4.86
C GLY A 59 -9.67 1.80 -5.05
N GLN A 60 -9.50 2.72 -5.99
CA GLN A 60 -8.25 3.42 -6.29
C GLN A 60 -7.68 4.18 -5.08
N GLN A 61 -8.53 4.79 -4.25
CA GLN A 61 -8.08 5.49 -3.04
C GLN A 61 -7.44 4.51 -2.05
N THR A 62 -8.07 3.39 -1.81
CA THR A 62 -7.55 2.37 -0.90
C THR A 62 -6.28 1.72 -1.47
N THR A 63 -6.23 1.40 -2.76
CA THR A 63 -5.02 0.85 -3.38
C THR A 63 -3.87 1.85 -3.39
N ALA A 64 -4.15 3.15 -3.59
CA ALA A 64 -3.13 4.20 -3.48
C ALA A 64 -2.52 4.26 -2.07
N GLN A 65 -3.35 4.15 -1.03
CA GLN A 65 -2.87 4.10 0.36
C GLN A 65 -2.07 2.82 0.65
N MET A 66 -2.50 1.67 0.12
CA MET A 66 -1.78 0.41 0.25
C MET A 66 -0.41 0.48 -0.44
N MET A 67 -0.33 0.98 -1.66
CA MET A 67 0.93 1.18 -2.39
C MET A 67 1.81 2.23 -1.71
N GLY A 68 1.23 3.32 -1.23
CA GLY A 68 1.94 4.36 -0.48
C GLY A 68 2.60 3.83 0.79
N LEU A 69 1.96 2.89 1.48
CA LEU A 69 2.54 2.22 2.63
C LEU A 69 3.78 1.38 2.24
N VAL A 70 3.73 0.64 1.14
CA VAL A 70 4.87 -0.11 0.60
C VAL A 70 6.02 0.83 0.23
N ALA A 71 5.71 1.90 -0.51
CA ALA A 71 6.71 2.87 -0.94
C ALA A 71 7.40 3.54 0.25
N SER A 72 6.65 3.98 1.25
CA SER A 72 7.19 4.61 2.46
C SER A 72 8.04 3.63 3.27
N HIS A 73 7.59 2.39 3.43
CA HIS A 73 8.30 1.38 4.19
C HIS A 73 9.68 1.08 3.58
N PHE A 74 9.74 0.88 2.27
CA PHE A 74 11.00 0.57 1.57
C PHE A 74 11.79 1.81 1.13
N SER A 75 11.39 2.98 1.53
CA SER A 75 12.15 4.23 1.39
C SER A 75 12.66 4.77 2.73
N ARG A 76 12.40 4.06 3.85
CA ARG A 76 12.86 4.48 5.17
C ARG A 76 14.38 4.34 5.31
N SER A 77 14.95 5.13 6.19
CA SER A 77 16.38 5.12 6.53
C SER A 77 16.65 5.16 8.04
N ASP A 78 15.62 5.07 8.85
CA ASP A 78 15.69 5.11 10.32
C ASP A 78 16.38 3.88 10.94
N ASP A 79 16.54 2.81 10.18
CA ASP A 79 17.30 1.61 10.52
C ASP A 79 18.77 1.65 10.04
N GLY A 80 19.24 2.80 9.55
CA GLY A 80 20.59 2.98 9.05
C GLY A 80 20.85 2.45 7.64
N ILE A 81 19.82 1.93 6.96
CA ILE A 81 19.93 1.47 5.58
C ILE A 81 19.29 2.52 4.66
N VAL A 82 20.10 3.10 3.79
CA VAL A 82 19.59 3.99 2.74
C VAL A 82 19.09 3.16 1.57
N ARG A 83 17.85 3.38 1.16
CA ARG A 83 17.16 2.59 0.14
C ARG A 83 16.72 3.45 -1.03
N GLU A 84 16.75 2.83 -2.20
CA GLU A 84 16.00 3.24 -3.39
C GLU A 84 15.01 2.14 -3.70
N MET A 85 13.74 2.49 -3.96
CA MET A 85 12.73 1.51 -4.26
C MET A 85 11.86 1.91 -5.45
N LEU A 86 11.41 0.90 -6.19
CA LEU A 86 10.44 1.05 -7.27
C LEU A 86 9.32 0.00 -7.11
N CYS A 87 8.10 0.44 -7.29
CA CYS A 87 6.96 -0.46 -7.48
C CYS A 87 6.96 -0.94 -8.95
N LEU A 88 7.09 -2.25 -9.17
CA LEU A 88 7.18 -2.82 -10.52
C LEU A 88 5.82 -3.31 -11.04
N ASN A 89 5.03 -3.93 -10.16
CA ASN A 89 3.72 -4.47 -10.50
C ASN A 89 2.86 -4.54 -9.25
N PHE A 90 1.57 -4.22 -9.39
CA PHE A 90 0.59 -4.43 -8.32
C PHE A 90 -0.73 -4.91 -8.90
N ASN A 91 -1.34 -5.86 -8.22
CA ASN A 91 -2.64 -6.42 -8.50
C ASN A 91 -3.52 -6.30 -7.27
N PHE A 92 -4.77 -5.87 -7.46
CA PHE A 92 -5.73 -5.72 -6.37
C PHE A 92 -7.06 -6.38 -6.71
N ALA A 93 -7.71 -6.97 -5.70
CA ALA A 93 -9.07 -7.45 -5.79
C ALA A 93 -9.92 -6.81 -4.68
N PHE A 94 -11.07 -6.30 -5.08
CA PHE A 94 -12.02 -5.62 -4.20
C PHE A 94 -13.06 -6.62 -3.71
N LYS A 95 -13.20 -6.76 -2.40
CA LYS A 95 -14.07 -7.75 -1.77
C LYS A 95 -15.27 -7.12 -1.08
N ARG A 96 -15.10 -5.93 -0.50
CA ARG A 96 -16.14 -5.17 0.21
C ARG A 96 -15.92 -3.69 0.06
N PRO A 97 -16.98 -2.87 0.06
CA PRO A 97 -16.85 -1.43 0.08
C PRO A 97 -16.20 -0.96 1.39
N VAL A 98 -15.49 0.15 1.30
CA VAL A 98 -14.99 0.90 2.45
C VAL A 98 -15.85 2.17 2.56
N PHE A 99 -16.56 2.32 3.67
CA PHE A 99 -17.40 3.48 3.90
C PHE A 99 -16.60 4.63 4.51
N ALA A 100 -17.13 5.85 4.33
CA ALA A 100 -16.59 7.01 5.02
C ALA A 100 -16.56 6.78 6.54
N GLU A 101 -15.58 7.36 7.22
CA GLU A 101 -15.39 7.34 8.67
C GLU A 101 -15.07 5.96 9.28
N GLN A 102 -14.92 4.91 8.50
CA GLN A 102 -14.49 3.62 9.01
C GLN A 102 -12.96 3.60 9.23
N GLU A 103 -12.54 2.97 10.32
CA GLU A 103 -11.12 2.67 10.53
C GLU A 103 -10.70 1.51 9.63
N ILE A 104 -9.65 1.74 8.85
CA ILE A 104 -9.08 0.78 7.92
C ILE A 104 -7.69 0.40 8.41
N ARG A 105 -7.43 -0.89 8.52
CA ARG A 105 -6.09 -1.41 8.78
C ARG A 105 -5.48 -1.95 7.51
N LEU A 106 -4.40 -1.35 7.07
CA LEU A 106 -3.55 -1.82 5.98
C LEU A 106 -2.44 -2.70 6.52
N SER A 107 -2.14 -3.79 5.82
CA SER A 107 -1.03 -4.67 6.18
C SER A 107 -0.38 -5.26 4.94
N TRP A 108 0.94 -5.45 5.01
CA TRP A 108 1.73 -6.13 4.01
C TRP A 108 2.72 -7.09 4.67
N GLU A 109 3.06 -8.14 3.93
CA GLU A 109 4.10 -9.11 4.28
C GLU A 109 4.94 -9.40 3.06
N VAL A 110 6.25 -9.52 3.25
CA VAL A 110 7.21 -9.94 2.22
C VAL A 110 7.18 -11.45 2.10
N GLY A 111 6.62 -11.97 1.01
CA GLY A 111 6.47 -13.40 0.75
C GLY A 111 7.69 -14.05 0.10
N SER A 112 8.50 -13.28 -0.63
CA SER A 112 9.76 -13.73 -1.20
C SER A 112 10.71 -12.58 -1.49
N THR A 113 12.01 -12.89 -1.52
CA THR A 113 13.05 -11.94 -1.93
C THR A 113 14.08 -12.67 -2.77
N GLU A 114 14.52 -12.06 -3.87
CA GLU A 114 15.50 -12.59 -4.77
C GLU A 114 16.41 -11.49 -5.30
N TRP A 115 17.72 -11.74 -5.34
CA TRP A 115 18.65 -10.82 -5.98
C TRP A 115 18.51 -10.91 -7.50
N ASN A 116 18.33 -9.76 -8.13
CA ASN A 116 18.28 -9.63 -9.58
C ASN A 116 19.52 -8.88 -10.08
N SER A 117 20.45 -9.60 -10.72
CA SER A 117 21.70 -9.04 -11.19
C SER A 117 21.51 -8.03 -12.32
N ARG A 118 20.49 -8.21 -13.16
CA ARG A 118 20.19 -7.30 -14.27
C ARG A 118 19.68 -5.94 -13.76
N LEU A 119 18.88 -5.95 -12.69
CA LEU A 119 18.37 -4.75 -12.06
C LEU A 119 19.29 -4.21 -10.95
N SER A 120 20.31 -4.97 -10.58
CA SER A 120 21.24 -4.66 -9.49
C SER A 120 20.53 -4.34 -8.19
N GLY A 121 19.58 -5.19 -7.80
CA GLY A 121 18.76 -4.99 -6.61
C GLY A 121 17.97 -6.24 -6.21
N TRP A 122 17.32 -6.15 -5.08
CA TRP A 122 16.45 -7.19 -4.55
C TRP A 122 15.04 -7.02 -5.09
N VAL A 123 14.51 -8.05 -5.72
CA VAL A 123 13.11 -8.13 -6.12
C VAL A 123 12.34 -8.85 -5.03
N GLY A 124 11.33 -8.19 -4.48
CA GLY A 124 10.46 -8.73 -3.45
C GLY A 124 9.03 -8.90 -3.94
N LEU A 125 8.39 -9.99 -3.56
CA LEU A 125 6.94 -10.16 -3.67
C LEU A 125 6.31 -9.80 -2.33
N VAL A 126 5.27 -8.98 -2.36
CA VAL A 126 4.53 -8.56 -1.17
C VAL A 126 3.06 -8.92 -1.31
N ASP A 127 2.49 -9.48 -0.27
CA ASP A 127 1.06 -9.77 -0.15
C ASP A 127 0.44 -8.89 0.93
N GLY A 128 -0.69 -8.27 0.64
CA GLY A 128 -1.31 -7.32 1.55
C GLY A 128 -2.81 -7.31 1.54
N SER A 129 -3.38 -6.63 2.53
CA SER A 129 -4.81 -6.45 2.65
C SER A 129 -5.17 -5.11 3.31
N ALA A 130 -6.36 -4.63 2.99
CA ALA A 130 -7.06 -3.59 3.73
C ALA A 130 -8.27 -4.22 4.42
N ARG A 131 -8.41 -3.99 5.73
CA ARG A 131 -9.48 -4.59 6.55
C ARG A 131 -10.23 -3.52 7.34
N VAL A 132 -11.52 -3.74 7.46
CA VAL A 132 -12.41 -2.97 8.35
C VAL A 132 -13.09 -3.94 9.31
N GLY A 133 -12.94 -3.73 10.62
CA GLY A 133 -13.49 -4.61 11.64
C GLY A 133 -13.05 -6.07 11.47
N GLY A 134 -11.82 -6.31 11.05
CA GLY A 134 -11.26 -7.64 10.77
C GLY A 134 -11.68 -8.27 9.43
N LYS A 135 -12.66 -7.67 8.72
CA LYS A 135 -13.13 -8.18 7.41
C LYS A 135 -12.30 -7.61 6.27
N VAL A 136 -11.88 -8.46 5.35
CA VAL A 136 -11.10 -8.06 4.16
C VAL A 136 -11.98 -7.24 3.21
N CYS A 137 -11.53 -6.03 2.91
CA CYS A 137 -12.13 -5.15 1.90
C CYS A 137 -11.36 -5.19 0.59
N VAL A 138 -10.01 -5.17 0.66
CA VAL A 138 -9.13 -5.25 -0.50
C VAL A 138 -8.01 -6.24 -0.20
N VAL A 139 -7.65 -7.05 -1.18
CA VAL A 139 -6.42 -7.83 -1.17
C VAL A 139 -5.51 -7.31 -2.26
N GLY A 140 -4.20 -7.30 -2.00
CA GLY A 140 -3.19 -6.85 -2.95
C GLY A 140 -2.01 -7.79 -3.01
N ARG A 141 -1.41 -7.86 -4.18
CA ARG A 141 -0.12 -8.51 -4.41
C ARG A 141 0.75 -7.57 -5.23
N GLY A 142 2.00 -7.41 -4.82
CA GLY A 142 2.92 -6.52 -5.50
C GLY A 142 4.29 -7.11 -5.70
N THR A 143 5.00 -6.54 -6.67
CA THR A 143 6.42 -6.77 -6.90
C THR A 143 7.15 -5.45 -6.73
N VAL A 144 8.18 -5.44 -5.90
CA VAL A 144 9.01 -4.26 -5.64
C VAL A 144 10.47 -4.55 -5.95
N LEU A 145 11.18 -3.52 -6.38
CA LEU A 145 12.64 -3.53 -6.46
C LEU A 145 13.17 -2.64 -5.35
N VAL A 146 14.03 -3.19 -4.51
CA VAL A 146 14.68 -2.45 -3.41
C VAL A 146 16.19 -2.57 -3.54
N LYS A 147 16.87 -1.44 -3.59
CA LYS A 147 18.32 -1.35 -3.64
C LYS A 147 18.83 -0.71 -2.36
N ARG A 148 19.96 -1.19 -1.88
CA ARG A 148 20.75 -0.46 -0.90
C ARG A 148 21.65 0.49 -1.66
N ILE A 149 21.66 1.75 -1.27
CA ILE A 149 22.57 2.75 -1.82
C ILE A 149 23.58 3.18 -0.77
N ALA A 150 24.80 3.44 -1.21
CA ALA A 150 25.81 3.98 -0.32
C ALA A 150 25.39 5.37 0.13
N PRO A 151 25.61 5.75 1.40
CA PRO A 151 25.43 7.14 1.85
C PRO A 151 26.25 8.06 0.94
N ALA A 152 25.70 9.22 0.60
CA ALA A 152 26.45 10.21 -0.16
C ALA A 152 27.73 10.55 0.61
N SER A 153 28.90 10.42 -0.05
CA SER A 153 30.15 10.88 0.50
C SER A 153 30.09 12.41 0.59
N ASN A 154 30.18 12.94 1.82
CA ASN A 154 30.34 14.37 2.04
C ASN A 154 31.70 14.86 1.51
#